data_dbbe0ec7105ad154f42e287a44434638
#
_entry.id   dbbe0ec7105ad154f42e287a44434638
#
_cell.length_a   1.000
_cell.length_b   1.000
_cell.length_c   1.000
_cell.angle_alpha   90.00
_cell.angle_beta   90.00
_cell.angle_gamma   90.00
#
_symmetry.space_group_name_H-M   'P 1'
#
loop_
_entity.id
_entity.type
_entity.pdbx_description
1 polymer ?
#
loop_
_entity_poly.entity_id
_entity_poly.type
_entity_poly.pdbx_seq_one_letter_code
_entity_poly.pdbx_strand_id
1 'polypeptide(L)'
;YGPVSDMVPSSTVFEMYPLGFLTIASYLHERGLDVRIVNLALRMMNDRRFDVPAFLARQRPKAVGIDLHWLPHAHGALEVARLVKEAHPDVPVILGGLSSTYFHRELIGYPQVDFVLRGDSTEPPLHQLLMALRNGSPVEGIPNLTWKDAGGIRVNPHTYVPETLDYVDFRPDLVIAMMARYRDLRGTLPFRGWWRNPIAAVFTVKGCSYECVTCGSSQTTCTHLTRRQRPVFRSPASLVANVEAFARLTKGPIALIGDLRQAGPEHAREVLERLRSTGLRNEIIFELFGVPPHDFLRDIDRCVTHWSIEFSPESHDQAVRDAQEGEGDYTTEAMEEMLKEALRLRCERLDVFFMIGLPAQTIDSVRATVDYCEHLFQLGDARLSCYISPMGPFLDPGSRGFEEPERFGYRLFARTLEEHRQLLVQPSWERILNYETRWMTRRELVDATYDAAE
;
A
#
# COMPACT_ATOMS: atom_id res chain seq x y z
N TYR A 1 -9.40 9.50 9.54
CA TYR A 1 -9.79 10.13 8.29
C TYR A 1 -9.92 11.62 8.54
N GLY A 2 -9.05 12.38 7.91
CA GLY A 2 -9.08 13.83 7.94
C GLY A 2 -9.97 14.39 6.83
N PRO A 3 -10.06 15.72 6.73
CA PRO A 3 -10.83 16.41 5.69
C PRO A 3 -10.49 16.01 4.25
N VAL A 4 -9.33 15.39 4.03
CA VAL A 4 -8.85 14.95 2.70
C VAL A 4 -9.75 13.90 2.07
N SER A 5 -10.25 12.94 2.84
CA SER A 5 -11.10 11.88 2.31
C SER A 5 -12.49 12.34 1.88
N ASP A 6 -12.93 13.51 2.36
CA ASP A 6 -14.22 14.10 2.02
C ASP A 6 -14.13 15.08 0.83
N MET A 7 -12.93 15.57 0.52
CA MET A 7 -12.71 16.62 -0.48
C MET A 7 -12.28 16.09 -1.84
N VAL A 8 -11.60 14.96 -1.85
CA VAL A 8 -11.28 14.26 -3.09
C VAL A 8 -12.28 13.11 -3.20
N PRO A 9 -13.15 13.04 -4.20
CA PRO A 9 -14.01 11.88 -4.44
C PRO A 9 -13.16 10.70 -4.90
N SER A 10 -12.01 10.57 -4.28
CA SER A 10 -11.06 9.53 -4.58
C SER A 10 -11.26 8.43 -3.60
N SER A 11 -11.44 7.39 -4.20
CA SER A 11 -10.90 6.13 -3.76
C SER A 11 -11.11 5.83 -2.29
N THR A 12 -11.88 4.91 -2.08
CA THR A 12 -11.89 3.93 -0.99
C THR A 12 -10.49 3.46 -0.54
N VAL A 13 -9.42 3.95 -1.15
CA VAL A 13 -8.02 3.56 -0.90
C VAL A 13 -7.57 3.84 0.54
N PHE A 14 -8.05 4.90 1.17
CA PHE A 14 -7.63 5.25 2.53
C PHE A 14 -8.33 4.46 3.64
N GLU A 15 -9.45 3.85 3.38
CA GLU A 15 -10.13 2.95 4.32
C GLU A 15 -9.73 1.49 4.14
N MET A 16 -8.96 1.16 3.10
CA MET A 16 -8.46 -0.19 2.88
C MET A 16 -7.35 -0.51 3.87
N TYR A 17 -7.49 -1.61 4.60
CA TYR A 17 -6.38 -2.06 5.42
C TYR A 17 -5.34 -2.79 4.56
N PRO A 18 -4.05 -2.70 4.90
CA PRO A 18 -3.00 -3.30 4.09
C PRO A 18 -3.07 -4.82 4.08
N LEU A 19 -2.66 -5.43 2.97
CA LEU A 19 -2.59 -6.89 2.80
C LEU A 19 -1.77 -7.58 3.90
N GLY A 20 -0.81 -6.87 4.49
CA GLY A 20 -0.03 -7.35 5.64
C GLY A 20 -0.87 -7.78 6.84
N PHE A 21 -2.08 -7.26 7.03
CA PHE A 21 -2.96 -7.77 8.08
C PHE A 21 -3.42 -9.20 7.84
N LEU A 22 -3.63 -9.59 6.57
CA LEU A 22 -4.01 -10.96 6.24
C LEU A 22 -2.85 -11.94 6.49
N THR A 23 -1.62 -11.55 6.12
CA THR A 23 -0.44 -12.39 6.39
C THR A 23 -0.13 -12.48 7.87
N ILE A 24 -0.26 -11.39 8.63
CA ILE A 24 -0.12 -11.38 10.09
C ILE A 24 -1.17 -12.30 10.72
N ALA A 25 -2.44 -12.17 10.33
CA ALA A 25 -3.51 -13.01 10.88
C ALA A 25 -3.28 -14.49 10.56
N SER A 26 -2.88 -14.81 9.32
CA SER A 26 -2.57 -16.17 8.88
C SER A 26 -1.43 -16.76 9.70
N TYR A 27 -0.31 -16.05 9.76
CA TYR A 27 0.90 -16.48 10.46
C TYR A 27 0.67 -16.74 11.95
N LEU A 28 -0.05 -15.84 12.62
CA LEU A 28 -0.36 -15.95 14.05
C LEU A 28 -1.40 -17.05 14.33
N HIS A 29 -2.41 -17.17 13.46
CA HIS A 29 -3.42 -18.23 13.60
C HIS A 29 -2.82 -19.63 13.53
N GLU A 30 -1.92 -19.88 12.57
CA GLU A 30 -1.21 -21.15 12.42
C GLU A 30 -0.38 -21.51 13.66
N ARG A 31 -0.03 -20.50 14.49
CA ARG A 31 0.72 -20.65 15.75
C ARG A 31 -0.15 -20.60 16.99
N GLY A 32 -1.47 -20.79 16.80
CA GLY A 32 -2.43 -20.89 17.89
C GLY A 32 -2.76 -19.57 18.58
N LEU A 33 -2.51 -18.43 17.93
CA LEU A 33 -2.93 -17.12 18.41
C LEU A 33 -4.23 -16.69 17.72
N ASP A 34 -5.16 -16.19 18.53
CA ASP A 34 -6.44 -15.69 18.05
C ASP A 34 -6.32 -14.21 17.66
N VAL A 35 -6.60 -13.90 16.41
CA VAL A 35 -6.48 -12.57 15.85
C VAL A 35 -7.84 -12.07 15.37
N ARG A 36 -8.15 -10.82 15.65
CA ARG A 36 -9.29 -10.10 15.08
C ARG A 36 -8.81 -8.87 14.33
N ILE A 37 -9.13 -8.78 13.05
CA ILE A 37 -8.95 -7.57 12.24
C ILE A 37 -10.20 -6.70 12.39
N VAL A 38 -10.00 -5.41 12.67
CA VAL A 38 -11.08 -4.42 12.75
C VAL A 38 -10.73 -3.20 11.91
N ASN A 39 -11.52 -2.94 10.87
CA ASN A 39 -11.44 -1.71 10.09
C ASN A 39 -12.33 -0.64 10.74
N LEU A 40 -11.76 0.14 11.66
CA LEU A 40 -12.48 1.21 12.37
C LEU A 40 -12.96 2.29 11.43
N ALA A 41 -12.16 2.62 10.42
CA ALA A 41 -12.49 3.62 9.43
C ALA A 41 -13.77 3.27 8.68
N LEU A 42 -13.82 2.04 8.16
CA LEU A 42 -15.01 1.55 7.48
C LEU A 42 -16.26 1.56 8.38
N ARG A 43 -16.09 1.25 9.68
CA ARG A 43 -17.21 1.34 10.64
C ARG A 43 -17.71 2.76 10.79
N MET A 44 -16.80 3.72 10.98
CA MET A 44 -17.14 5.14 11.12
C MET A 44 -17.80 5.70 9.86
N MET A 45 -17.33 5.30 8.68
CA MET A 45 -17.94 5.71 7.38
C MET A 45 -19.32 5.13 7.17
N ASN A 46 -19.55 3.90 7.62
CA ASN A 46 -20.87 3.25 7.48
C ASN A 46 -21.88 3.71 8.54
N ASP A 47 -21.41 4.18 9.67
CA ASP A 47 -22.24 4.69 10.77
C ASP A 47 -21.56 5.91 11.42
N ARG A 48 -22.05 7.11 11.07
CA ARG A 48 -21.55 8.39 11.62
C ARG A 48 -21.73 8.50 13.14
N ARG A 49 -22.58 7.66 13.75
CA ARG A 49 -22.81 7.63 15.19
C ARG A 49 -22.03 6.51 15.88
N PHE A 50 -21.12 5.84 15.15
CA PHE A 50 -20.32 4.76 15.71
C PHE A 50 -19.41 5.26 16.84
N ASP A 51 -19.70 4.79 18.04
CA ASP A 51 -18.94 5.15 19.25
C ASP A 51 -17.69 4.27 19.36
N VAL A 52 -16.56 4.80 18.90
CA VAL A 52 -15.26 4.13 18.94
C VAL A 52 -14.80 3.84 20.38
N PRO A 53 -14.82 4.80 21.33
CA PRO A 53 -14.52 4.54 22.74
C PRO A 53 -15.34 3.39 23.33
N ALA A 54 -16.66 3.43 23.18
CA ALA A 54 -17.52 2.38 23.71
C ALA A 54 -17.29 1.03 23.00
N PHE A 55 -16.95 1.02 21.72
CA PHE A 55 -16.57 -0.20 21.02
C PHE A 55 -15.28 -0.77 21.57
N LEU A 56 -14.22 0.02 21.73
CA LEU A 56 -12.93 -0.43 22.26
C LEU A 56 -13.06 -0.93 23.71
N ALA A 57 -13.80 -0.23 24.56
CA ALA A 57 -14.01 -0.62 25.96
C ALA A 57 -14.69 -2.00 26.12
N ARG A 58 -15.50 -2.40 25.14
CA ARG A 58 -16.14 -3.73 25.14
C ARG A 58 -15.24 -4.88 24.66
N GLN A 59 -14.11 -4.54 24.03
CA GLN A 59 -13.15 -5.58 23.60
C GLN A 59 -12.35 -6.06 24.82
N ARG A 60 -11.75 -7.24 24.70
CA ARG A 60 -10.86 -7.79 25.73
C ARG A 60 -9.56 -8.29 25.09
N PRO A 61 -8.82 -7.44 24.43
CA PRO A 61 -7.59 -7.83 23.78
C PRO A 61 -6.51 -8.13 24.80
N LYS A 62 -5.56 -9.01 24.42
CA LYS A 62 -4.32 -9.23 25.17
C LYS A 62 -3.18 -8.33 24.65
N ALA A 63 -3.28 -7.88 23.41
CA ALA A 63 -2.46 -6.87 22.80
C ALA A 63 -3.26 -6.22 21.66
N VAL A 64 -2.95 -4.99 21.29
CA VAL A 64 -3.56 -4.29 20.17
C VAL A 64 -2.46 -3.89 19.17
N GLY A 65 -2.56 -4.40 17.94
CA GLY A 65 -1.76 -3.95 16.81
C GLY A 65 -2.48 -2.84 16.06
N ILE A 66 -1.77 -1.76 15.76
CA ILE A 66 -2.31 -0.62 15.00
C ILE A 66 -1.44 -0.40 13.77
N ASP A 67 -2.08 -0.30 12.62
CA ASP A 67 -1.41 0.03 11.38
C ASP A 67 -1.06 1.51 11.30
N LEU A 68 0.18 1.78 10.93
CA LEU A 68 0.63 3.05 10.41
C LEU A 68 1.54 2.79 9.20
N HIS A 69 0.94 2.23 8.16
CA HIS A 69 1.63 1.96 6.90
C HIS A 69 1.78 3.26 6.10
N TRP A 70 0.68 3.97 5.90
CA TRP A 70 0.66 5.26 5.22
C TRP A 70 0.59 6.41 6.21
N LEU A 71 1.41 7.42 5.98
CA LEU A 71 1.52 8.59 6.85
C LEU A 71 0.20 9.37 7.05
N PRO A 72 -0.73 9.44 6.09
CA PRO A 72 -2.06 10.01 6.33
C PRO A 72 -2.84 9.40 7.49
N HIS A 73 -2.49 8.20 7.91
CA HIS A 73 -3.11 7.54 9.08
C HIS A 73 -2.50 7.96 10.43
N ALA A 74 -1.43 8.78 10.45
CA ALA A 74 -0.66 9.06 11.66
C ALA A 74 -1.51 9.62 12.81
N HIS A 75 -2.37 10.60 12.52
CA HIS A 75 -3.24 11.17 13.55
C HIS A 75 -4.22 10.14 14.09
N GLY A 76 -4.92 9.43 13.19
CA GLY A 76 -5.90 8.41 13.56
C GLY A 76 -5.29 7.23 14.33
N ALA A 77 -4.13 6.75 13.92
CA ALA A 77 -3.42 5.66 14.59
C ALA A 77 -3.07 6.00 16.03
N LEU A 78 -2.53 7.21 16.26
CA LEU A 78 -2.17 7.66 17.62
C LEU A 78 -3.40 7.96 18.49
N GLU A 79 -4.50 8.47 17.92
CA GLU A 79 -5.75 8.64 18.65
C GLU A 79 -6.39 7.30 19.01
N VAL A 80 -6.37 6.31 18.13
CA VAL A 80 -6.83 4.96 18.46
C VAL A 80 -5.96 4.35 19.57
N ALA A 81 -4.64 4.53 19.52
CA ALA A 81 -3.73 4.08 20.57
C ALA A 81 -4.08 4.73 21.93
N ARG A 82 -4.36 6.03 21.95
CA ARG A 82 -4.80 6.76 23.15
C ARG A 82 -6.10 6.19 23.71
N LEU A 83 -7.11 6.01 22.88
CA LEU A 83 -8.40 5.44 23.27
C LEU A 83 -8.28 4.00 23.77
N VAL A 84 -7.37 3.20 23.20
CA VAL A 84 -7.07 1.86 23.71
C VAL A 84 -6.50 1.94 25.12
N LYS A 85 -5.55 2.82 25.38
CA LYS A 85 -4.94 3.00 26.72
C LYS A 85 -5.93 3.54 27.74
N GLU A 86 -6.86 4.40 27.35
CA GLU A 86 -7.94 4.86 28.23
C GLU A 86 -8.89 3.71 28.64
N ALA A 87 -9.24 2.86 27.69
CA ALA A 87 -10.13 1.72 27.94
C ALA A 87 -9.41 0.53 28.63
N HIS A 88 -8.14 0.34 28.34
CA HIS A 88 -7.34 -0.81 28.74
C HIS A 88 -5.88 -0.39 29.03
N PRO A 89 -5.60 0.25 30.16
CA PRO A 89 -4.29 0.82 30.48
C PRO A 89 -3.12 -0.16 30.38
N ASP A 90 -3.36 -1.41 30.79
CA ASP A 90 -2.33 -2.46 30.85
C ASP A 90 -2.15 -3.23 29.55
N VAL A 91 -3.01 -3.02 28.56
CA VAL A 91 -2.92 -3.74 27.28
C VAL A 91 -1.81 -3.14 26.40
N PRO A 92 -0.85 -3.96 25.95
CA PRO A 92 0.21 -3.50 25.07
C PRO A 92 -0.34 -2.99 23.72
N VAL A 93 0.13 -1.80 23.31
CA VAL A 93 -0.14 -1.20 22.01
C VAL A 93 1.11 -1.28 21.14
N ILE A 94 0.98 -1.92 19.99
CA ILE A 94 2.06 -2.21 19.05
C ILE A 94 1.75 -1.51 17.73
N LEU A 95 2.62 -0.62 17.25
CA LEU A 95 2.51 -0.03 15.93
C LEU A 95 3.42 -0.74 14.92
N GLY A 96 2.98 -0.80 13.67
CA GLY A 96 3.75 -1.35 12.55
C GLY A 96 3.37 -0.69 11.23
N GLY A 97 4.13 -0.97 10.18
CA GLY A 97 3.98 -0.40 8.85
C GLY A 97 5.17 0.48 8.44
N LEU A 98 5.19 0.97 7.20
CA LEU A 98 6.34 1.71 6.66
C LEU A 98 6.56 3.04 7.37
N SER A 99 5.51 3.83 7.57
CA SER A 99 5.62 5.09 8.31
C SER A 99 5.98 4.86 9.79
N SER A 100 5.49 3.78 10.41
CA SER A 100 5.94 3.37 11.73
C SER A 100 7.42 3.02 11.75
N THR A 101 7.92 2.39 10.69
CA THR A 101 9.33 2.04 10.58
C THR A 101 10.21 3.28 10.47
N TYR A 102 9.78 4.28 9.70
CA TYR A 102 10.50 5.54 9.57
C TYR A 102 10.52 6.34 10.88
N PHE A 103 9.36 6.57 11.48
CA PHE A 103 9.19 7.39 12.67
C PHE A 103 9.26 6.61 14.00
N HIS A 104 9.88 5.43 14.03
CA HIS A 104 9.83 4.53 15.18
C HIS A 104 10.32 5.16 16.50
N ARG A 105 11.31 6.07 16.44
CA ARG A 105 11.84 6.76 17.62
C ARG A 105 10.89 7.84 18.14
N GLU A 106 10.20 8.53 17.24
CA GLU A 106 9.20 9.53 17.62
C GLU A 106 7.95 8.82 18.17
N LEU A 107 7.48 7.78 17.47
CA LEU A 107 6.31 7.00 17.88
C LEU A 107 6.45 6.41 19.28
N ILE A 108 7.59 5.84 19.62
CA ILE A 108 7.78 5.23 20.93
C ILE A 108 7.86 6.28 22.05
N GLY A 109 8.07 7.55 21.71
CA GLY A 109 8.01 8.67 22.66
C GLY A 109 6.59 8.96 23.17
N TYR A 110 5.56 8.59 22.42
CA TYR A 110 4.17 8.78 22.86
C TYR A 110 3.82 7.83 24.01
N PRO A 111 3.14 8.32 25.09
CA PRO A 111 2.82 7.48 26.25
C PRO A 111 1.92 6.28 25.91
N GLN A 112 1.06 6.41 24.92
CA GLN A 112 0.13 5.37 24.48
C GLN A 112 0.74 4.30 23.57
N VAL A 113 2.02 4.40 23.21
CA VAL A 113 2.72 3.41 22.36
C VAL A 113 3.73 2.64 23.20
N ASP A 114 3.60 1.33 23.25
CA ASP A 114 4.51 0.47 24.03
C ASP A 114 5.61 -0.14 23.14
N PHE A 115 5.27 -0.48 21.91
CA PHE A 115 6.16 -1.15 20.97
C PHE A 115 5.98 -0.63 19.54
N VAL A 116 7.09 -0.60 18.79
CA VAL A 116 7.06 -0.38 17.33
C VAL A 116 7.85 -1.49 16.65
N LEU A 117 7.20 -2.21 15.75
CA LEU A 117 7.84 -3.21 14.90
C LEU A 117 8.21 -2.60 13.55
N ARG A 118 9.50 -2.67 13.20
CA ARG A 118 10.07 -2.08 11.99
C ARG A 118 10.23 -3.12 10.87
N GLY A 119 10.11 -2.66 9.63
CA GLY A 119 10.33 -3.47 8.43
C GLY A 119 9.06 -3.77 7.67
N ASP A 120 9.22 -4.42 6.53
CA ASP A 120 8.16 -4.82 5.61
C ASP A 120 7.61 -6.24 5.86
N SER A 121 8.26 -6.97 6.74
CA SER A 121 7.96 -8.37 7.07
C SER A 121 8.10 -8.56 8.58
N THR A 122 6.97 -8.45 9.29
CA THR A 122 6.99 -8.38 10.75
C THR A 122 6.30 -9.56 11.43
N GLU A 123 5.80 -10.52 10.68
CA GLU A 123 5.02 -11.65 11.20
C GLU A 123 5.79 -12.46 12.26
N PRO A 124 7.01 -12.96 12.01
CA PRO A 124 7.80 -13.70 13.02
C PRO A 124 8.24 -12.82 14.20
N PRO A 125 8.78 -11.60 14.04
CA PRO A 125 9.07 -10.71 15.16
C PRO A 125 7.84 -10.39 16.02
N LEU A 126 6.67 -10.16 15.40
CA LEU A 126 5.42 -9.94 16.12
C LEU A 126 5.02 -11.17 16.94
N HIS A 127 5.11 -12.37 16.37
CA HIS A 127 4.86 -13.59 17.10
C HIS A 127 5.80 -13.74 18.32
N GLN A 128 7.09 -13.48 18.15
CA GLN A 128 8.06 -13.52 19.24
C GLN A 128 7.69 -12.53 20.34
N LEU A 129 7.32 -11.28 19.96
CA LEU A 129 6.88 -10.26 20.93
C LEU A 129 5.64 -10.71 21.71
N LEU A 130 4.60 -11.22 21.01
CA LEU A 130 3.37 -11.69 21.67
C LEU A 130 3.63 -12.85 22.62
N MET A 131 4.54 -13.76 22.26
CA MET A 131 4.96 -14.86 23.12
C MET A 131 5.75 -14.38 24.34
N ALA A 132 6.66 -13.42 24.16
CA ALA A 132 7.41 -12.83 25.27
C ALA A 132 6.46 -12.12 26.25
N LEU A 133 5.53 -11.30 25.74
CA LEU A 133 4.52 -10.63 26.56
C LEU A 133 3.62 -11.62 27.32
N ARG A 134 3.21 -12.71 26.67
CA ARG A 134 2.40 -13.76 27.31
C ARG A 134 3.13 -14.48 28.44
N ASN A 135 4.44 -14.70 28.28
CA ASN A 135 5.25 -15.48 29.21
C ASN A 135 6.00 -14.61 30.23
N GLY A 136 5.92 -13.26 30.15
CA GLY A 136 6.73 -12.36 30.95
C GLY A 136 8.23 -12.45 30.66
N SER A 137 8.59 -12.82 29.42
CA SER A 137 9.99 -12.99 29.00
C SER A 137 10.57 -11.67 28.49
N PRO A 138 11.92 -11.48 28.53
CA PRO A 138 12.60 -10.31 28.01
C PRO A 138 12.35 -10.10 26.52
N VAL A 139 12.35 -8.84 26.07
CA VAL A 139 12.10 -8.42 24.67
C VAL A 139 13.35 -7.95 23.93
N GLU A 140 14.49 -7.85 24.61
CA GLU A 140 15.77 -7.32 24.12
C GLU A 140 16.33 -8.11 22.93
N GLY A 141 16.01 -9.38 22.84
CA GLY A 141 16.48 -10.26 21.74
C GLY A 141 15.55 -10.28 20.52
N ILE A 142 14.40 -9.60 20.56
CA ILE A 142 13.42 -9.63 19.47
C ILE A 142 13.92 -8.71 18.34
N PRO A 143 14.15 -9.21 17.11
CA PRO A 143 14.63 -8.37 16.02
C PRO A 143 13.61 -7.31 15.62
N ASN A 144 14.11 -6.22 15.06
CA ASN A 144 13.32 -5.14 14.49
C ASN A 144 12.42 -4.38 15.48
N LEU A 145 12.55 -4.63 16.78
CA LEU A 145 11.72 -4.02 17.81
C LEU A 145 12.30 -2.68 18.29
N THR A 146 11.43 -1.69 18.45
CA THR A 146 11.69 -0.47 19.24
C THR A 146 10.71 -0.43 20.40
N TRP A 147 11.20 -0.20 21.60
CA TRP A 147 10.45 -0.22 22.84
C TRP A 147 11.04 0.74 23.87
N LYS A 148 10.43 0.87 25.03
CA LYS A 148 10.93 1.76 26.11
C LYS A 148 10.84 1.07 27.45
N ASP A 149 11.80 1.38 28.31
CA ASP A 149 11.83 0.99 29.72
C ASP A 149 12.14 2.20 30.61
N ALA A 150 12.38 1.98 31.91
CA ALA A 150 12.75 3.02 32.84
C ALA A 150 14.07 3.74 32.46
N GLY A 151 14.91 3.11 31.65
CA GLY A 151 16.19 3.67 31.17
C GLY A 151 16.07 4.40 29.82
N GLY A 152 14.86 4.50 29.27
CA GLY A 152 14.59 5.24 28.02
C GLY A 152 14.27 4.36 26.81
N ILE A 153 14.46 4.92 25.61
CA ILE A 153 14.15 4.26 24.34
C ILE A 153 15.23 3.22 24.03
N ARG A 154 14.77 2.00 23.73
CA ARG A 154 15.58 0.86 23.28
C ARG A 154 15.26 0.54 21.83
N VAL A 155 16.29 0.28 21.04
CA VAL A 155 16.18 -0.05 19.63
C VAL A 155 16.98 -1.33 19.37
N ASN A 156 16.25 -2.43 19.23
CA ASN A 156 16.89 -3.71 18.92
C ASN A 156 17.42 -3.71 17.46
N PRO A 157 18.41 -4.53 17.12
CA PRO A 157 18.92 -4.61 15.74
C PRO A 157 17.82 -4.93 14.72
N HIS A 158 17.90 -4.30 13.54
CA HIS A 158 17.02 -4.61 12.41
C HIS A 158 17.65 -5.73 11.58
N THR A 159 17.45 -6.96 12.01
CA THR A 159 18.12 -8.15 11.45
C THR A 159 17.20 -9.15 10.80
N TYR A 160 15.88 -9.05 11.06
CA TYR A 160 14.91 -9.91 10.38
C TYR A 160 14.47 -9.27 9.07
N VAL A 161 15.01 -9.76 7.96
CA VAL A 161 14.65 -9.43 6.59
C VAL A 161 14.62 -10.75 5.82
N PRO A 162 13.45 -11.36 5.60
CA PRO A 162 13.37 -12.67 4.98
C PRO A 162 13.82 -12.64 3.52
N GLU A 163 14.50 -13.72 3.10
CA GLU A 163 14.96 -13.93 1.73
C GLU A 163 13.92 -14.61 0.83
N THR A 164 12.78 -14.97 1.38
CA THR A 164 11.63 -15.53 0.66
C THR A 164 10.34 -14.99 1.25
N LEU A 165 9.28 -14.96 0.46
CA LEU A 165 7.92 -14.61 0.92
C LEU A 165 7.05 -15.84 1.14
N ASP A 166 7.57 -17.04 0.91
CA ASP A 166 6.82 -18.30 1.03
C ASP A 166 6.66 -18.80 2.47
N TYR A 167 7.15 -18.04 3.45
CA TYR A 167 7.01 -18.36 4.88
C TYR A 167 5.62 -18.12 5.44
N VAL A 168 4.74 -17.48 4.67
CA VAL A 168 3.36 -17.19 5.05
C VAL A 168 2.43 -17.16 3.83
N ASP A 169 1.32 -17.86 3.95
CA ASP A 169 0.26 -17.86 2.94
C ASP A 169 -0.89 -16.92 3.33
N PHE A 170 -1.65 -16.49 2.33
CA PHE A 170 -2.90 -15.78 2.58
C PHE A 170 -3.99 -16.80 2.93
N ARG A 171 -4.65 -16.55 4.06
CA ARG A 171 -5.78 -17.33 4.55
C ARG A 171 -7.05 -16.48 4.57
N PRO A 172 -7.64 -16.18 3.39
CA PRO A 172 -8.83 -15.34 3.33
C PRO A 172 -10.06 -16.00 4.00
N ASP A 173 -10.07 -17.31 4.18
CA ASP A 173 -11.05 -18.04 4.97
C ASP A 173 -11.09 -17.58 6.44
N LEU A 174 -9.98 -17.11 7.01
CA LEU A 174 -9.94 -16.53 8.35
C LEU A 174 -10.77 -15.24 8.46
N VAL A 175 -10.82 -14.44 7.41
CA VAL A 175 -11.66 -13.23 7.39
C VAL A 175 -13.13 -13.61 7.54
N ILE A 176 -13.57 -14.63 6.80
CA ILE A 176 -14.94 -15.16 6.90
C ILE A 176 -15.21 -15.74 8.29
N ALA A 177 -14.26 -16.49 8.84
CA ALA A 177 -14.37 -17.02 10.19
C ALA A 177 -14.48 -15.91 11.25
N MET A 178 -13.71 -14.81 11.09
CA MET A 178 -13.82 -13.63 11.96
C MET A 178 -15.19 -12.96 11.83
N MET A 179 -15.70 -12.78 10.60
CA MET A 179 -17.03 -12.22 10.36
C MET A 179 -18.11 -13.02 11.09
N ALA A 180 -18.07 -14.33 10.97
CA ALA A 180 -19.03 -15.23 11.63
C ALA A 180 -18.90 -15.18 13.16
N ARG A 181 -17.67 -15.33 13.68
CA ARG A 181 -17.39 -15.37 15.12
C ARG A 181 -17.80 -14.11 15.85
N TYR A 182 -17.46 -12.95 15.27
CA TYR A 182 -17.74 -11.65 15.89
C TYR A 182 -19.05 -11.02 15.42
N ARG A 183 -19.80 -11.71 14.55
CA ARG A 183 -21.04 -11.18 13.93
C ARG A 183 -20.85 -9.80 13.33
N ASP A 184 -19.72 -9.62 12.63
CA ASP A 184 -19.22 -8.34 12.17
C ASP A 184 -18.93 -8.36 10.69
N LEU A 185 -19.96 -8.13 9.87
CA LEU A 185 -19.82 -8.04 8.43
C LEU A 185 -19.20 -6.70 7.97
N ARG A 186 -19.30 -5.66 8.79
CA ARG A 186 -18.94 -4.30 8.38
C ARG A 186 -17.53 -3.90 8.79
N GLY A 187 -17.01 -4.41 9.90
CA GLY A 187 -15.72 -4.01 10.43
C GLY A 187 -14.56 -4.93 10.02
N THR A 188 -14.81 -5.94 9.19
CA THR A 188 -13.78 -6.90 8.74
C THR A 188 -13.51 -6.81 7.23
N LEU A 189 -14.35 -6.06 6.50
CA LEU A 189 -14.16 -5.85 5.07
C LEU A 189 -12.94 -4.96 4.78
N PRO A 190 -12.23 -5.20 3.67
CA PRO A 190 -11.07 -4.38 3.29
C PRO A 190 -11.44 -2.91 3.05
N PHE A 191 -12.54 -2.65 2.35
CA PHE A 191 -12.98 -1.31 1.99
C PHE A 191 -14.50 -1.23 1.80
N ARG A 192 -15.02 0.00 1.72
CA ARG A 192 -16.44 0.26 1.52
C ARG A 192 -16.90 -0.20 0.13
N GLY A 193 -17.98 -0.95 0.09
CA GLY A 193 -18.53 -1.44 -1.19
C GLY A 193 -17.88 -2.72 -1.73
N TRP A 194 -16.96 -3.33 -0.97
CA TRP A 194 -16.28 -4.56 -1.39
C TRP A 194 -17.23 -5.65 -1.90
N TRP A 195 -18.42 -5.78 -1.33
CA TRP A 195 -19.41 -6.75 -1.80
C TRP A 195 -19.93 -6.49 -3.22
N ARG A 196 -19.81 -5.27 -3.72
CA ARG A 196 -20.19 -4.91 -5.10
C ARG A 196 -19.07 -5.14 -6.08
N ASN A 197 -17.86 -4.99 -5.63
CA ASN A 197 -16.64 -5.26 -6.38
C ASN A 197 -15.67 -6.03 -5.46
N PRO A 198 -15.84 -7.37 -5.35
CA PRO A 198 -15.08 -8.18 -4.40
C PRO A 198 -13.66 -8.47 -4.91
N ILE A 199 -12.92 -7.42 -5.20
CA ILE A 199 -11.52 -7.54 -5.61
C ILE A 199 -10.69 -8.12 -4.45
N ALA A 200 -9.88 -9.12 -4.79
CA ALA A 200 -8.84 -9.65 -3.92
C ALA A 200 -7.48 -9.21 -4.43
N ALA A 201 -6.46 -9.25 -3.59
CA ALA A 201 -5.10 -8.94 -3.99
C ALA A 201 -4.09 -9.88 -3.36
N VAL A 202 -3.05 -10.21 -4.11
CA VAL A 202 -1.90 -10.99 -3.66
C VAL A 202 -0.63 -10.23 -4.04
N PHE A 203 0.21 -9.88 -3.07
CA PHE A 203 1.49 -9.28 -3.42
C PHE A 203 2.46 -10.35 -3.94
N THR A 204 3.11 -10.03 -5.04
CA THR A 204 4.07 -10.91 -5.72
C THR A 204 5.48 -10.71 -5.21
N VAL A 205 5.77 -9.50 -4.70
CA VAL A 205 7.08 -8.99 -4.35
C VAL A 205 7.02 -8.12 -3.09
N LYS A 206 8.12 -8.06 -2.35
CA LYS A 206 8.44 -6.99 -1.40
C LYS A 206 9.77 -6.37 -1.76
N GLY A 207 9.84 -5.04 -1.75
CA GLY A 207 10.94 -4.28 -2.34
C GLY A 207 10.71 -4.01 -3.82
N CYS A 208 11.55 -3.18 -4.40
CA CYS A 208 11.50 -2.79 -5.80
C CYS A 208 12.91 -2.69 -6.38
N SER A 209 13.07 -2.87 -7.68
CA SER A 209 14.34 -2.66 -8.38
C SER A 209 14.47 -1.26 -8.98
N TYR A 210 13.42 -0.44 -8.91
CA TYR A 210 13.38 0.92 -9.44
C TYR A 210 13.73 1.97 -8.39
N GLU A 211 14.17 3.15 -8.87
CA GLU A 211 14.67 4.26 -8.05
C GLU A 211 13.76 5.49 -8.13
N CYS A 212 12.46 5.30 -8.28
CA CYS A 212 11.50 6.40 -8.38
C CYS A 212 11.69 7.41 -7.24
N VAL A 213 11.89 8.69 -7.61
CA VAL A 213 12.24 9.77 -6.67
C VAL A 213 11.22 9.93 -5.55
N THR A 214 9.94 9.80 -5.86
CA THR A 214 8.84 10.07 -4.92
C THR A 214 8.40 8.86 -4.13
N CYS A 215 8.86 7.65 -4.49
CA CYS A 215 8.32 6.41 -3.96
C CYS A 215 8.97 5.99 -2.64
N GLY A 216 8.14 5.79 -1.60
CA GLY A 216 8.53 5.24 -0.30
C GLY A 216 8.86 3.75 -0.30
N SER A 217 8.87 3.11 -1.48
CA SER A 217 9.25 1.71 -1.68
C SER A 217 10.28 1.52 -2.80
N SER A 218 10.95 2.59 -3.23
CA SER A 218 12.09 2.51 -4.17
C SER A 218 13.22 1.66 -3.61
N GLN A 219 14.14 1.20 -4.45
CA GLN A 219 15.29 0.38 -4.04
C GLN A 219 16.10 1.08 -2.93
N THR A 220 16.39 2.37 -3.09
CA THR A 220 17.08 3.17 -2.07
C THR A 220 16.30 3.19 -0.76
N THR A 221 15.00 3.48 -0.82
CA THR A 221 14.15 3.51 0.38
C THR A 221 14.09 2.15 1.06
N CYS A 222 13.91 1.06 0.31
CA CYS A 222 13.90 -0.29 0.86
C CYS A 222 15.21 -0.64 1.55
N THR A 223 16.35 -0.28 0.94
CA THR A 223 17.68 -0.54 1.50
C THR A 223 17.88 0.19 2.84
N HIS A 224 17.46 1.45 2.94
CA HIS A 224 17.64 2.26 4.14
C HIS A 224 16.59 1.98 5.21
N LEU A 225 15.32 1.88 4.83
CA LEU A 225 14.20 1.79 5.74
C LEU A 225 13.95 0.36 6.24
N THR A 226 13.86 -0.59 5.32
CA THR A 226 13.52 -1.99 5.65
C THR A 226 14.72 -2.94 5.63
N ARG A 227 15.92 -2.42 5.33
CA ARG A 227 17.18 -3.17 5.19
C ARG A 227 17.16 -4.21 4.06
N ARG A 228 16.21 -4.11 3.17
CA ARG A 228 16.06 -4.99 2.02
C ARG A 228 16.97 -4.53 0.87
N GLN A 229 18.01 -5.30 0.62
CA GLN A 229 19.04 -4.95 -0.39
C GLN A 229 18.60 -5.26 -1.83
N ARG A 230 17.59 -6.10 -2.01
CA ARG A 230 17.05 -6.49 -3.31
C ARG A 230 15.58 -6.92 -3.15
N PRO A 231 14.77 -6.79 -4.21
CA PRO A 231 13.41 -7.33 -4.20
C PRO A 231 13.40 -8.83 -3.90
N VAL A 232 12.37 -9.28 -3.21
CA VAL A 232 12.15 -10.69 -2.89
C VAL A 232 10.75 -11.07 -3.32
N PHE A 233 10.65 -12.17 -4.04
CA PHE A 233 9.43 -12.61 -4.70
C PHE A 233 8.84 -13.83 -4.00
N ARG A 234 7.54 -14.02 -4.16
CA ARG A 234 6.92 -15.31 -3.91
C ARG A 234 7.35 -16.29 -5.01
N SER A 235 7.57 -17.54 -4.65
CA SER A 235 7.74 -18.56 -5.68
C SER A 235 6.47 -18.67 -6.53
N PRO A 236 6.57 -19.07 -7.80
CA PRO A 236 5.42 -19.27 -8.67
C PRO A 236 4.37 -20.22 -8.07
N ALA A 237 4.82 -21.26 -7.36
CA ALA A 237 3.93 -22.21 -6.69
C ALA A 237 3.14 -21.57 -5.55
N SER A 238 3.83 -20.83 -4.65
CA SER A 238 3.19 -20.14 -3.53
C SER A 238 2.25 -19.04 -4.03
N LEU A 239 2.67 -18.25 -5.03
CA LEU A 239 1.83 -17.21 -5.61
C LEU A 239 0.51 -17.76 -6.13
N VAL A 240 0.58 -18.80 -6.97
CA VAL A 240 -0.62 -19.41 -7.58
C VAL A 240 -1.50 -20.09 -6.53
N ALA A 241 -0.91 -20.76 -5.53
CA ALA A 241 -1.68 -21.33 -4.41
C ALA A 241 -2.47 -20.26 -3.64
N ASN A 242 -1.90 -19.07 -3.45
CA ASN A 242 -2.59 -17.94 -2.83
C ASN A 242 -3.72 -17.38 -3.72
N VAL A 243 -3.50 -17.28 -5.04
CA VAL A 243 -4.56 -16.92 -6.00
C VAL A 243 -5.71 -17.91 -5.92
N GLU A 244 -5.44 -19.21 -5.92
CA GLU A 244 -6.45 -20.25 -5.76
C GLU A 244 -7.20 -20.18 -4.42
N ALA A 245 -6.50 -19.79 -3.34
CA ALA A 245 -7.15 -19.61 -2.03
C ALA A 245 -8.23 -18.52 -2.08
N PHE A 246 -7.96 -17.41 -2.75
CA PHE A 246 -8.97 -16.36 -2.97
C PHE A 246 -10.05 -16.81 -3.97
N ALA A 247 -9.69 -17.47 -5.06
CA ALA A 247 -10.63 -17.94 -6.07
C ALA A 247 -11.68 -18.94 -5.53
N ARG A 248 -11.34 -19.67 -4.48
CA ARG A 248 -12.31 -20.51 -3.76
C ARG A 248 -13.39 -19.74 -3.01
N LEU A 249 -13.15 -18.46 -2.69
CA LEU A 249 -14.04 -17.64 -1.86
C LEU A 249 -14.76 -16.55 -2.65
N THR A 250 -14.18 -16.09 -3.74
CA THR A 250 -14.77 -15.05 -4.59
C THR A 250 -14.63 -15.40 -6.07
N LYS A 251 -15.59 -14.95 -6.86
CA LYS A 251 -15.49 -14.95 -8.33
C LYS A 251 -15.05 -13.60 -8.89
N GLY A 252 -14.79 -12.65 -8.01
CA GLY A 252 -14.29 -11.32 -8.38
C GLY A 252 -12.84 -11.33 -8.88
N PRO A 253 -12.36 -10.18 -9.33
CA PRO A 253 -11.00 -10.02 -9.80
C PRO A 253 -9.96 -10.32 -8.70
N ILE A 254 -8.79 -10.79 -9.11
CA ILE A 254 -7.64 -11.00 -8.23
C ILE A 254 -6.46 -10.22 -8.80
N ALA A 255 -6.04 -9.17 -8.09
CA ALA A 255 -4.92 -8.34 -8.47
C ALA A 255 -3.59 -8.95 -7.99
N LEU A 256 -2.63 -9.04 -8.90
CA LEU A 256 -1.25 -9.38 -8.60
C LEU A 256 -0.48 -8.08 -8.40
N ILE A 257 -0.24 -7.72 -7.15
CA ILE A 257 0.45 -6.48 -6.79
C ILE A 257 1.95 -6.64 -6.95
N GLY A 258 2.54 -5.80 -7.77
CA GLY A 258 3.94 -5.83 -8.17
C GLY A 258 4.17 -6.52 -9.51
N ASP A 259 5.05 -5.95 -10.30
CA ASP A 259 5.36 -6.43 -11.64
C ASP A 259 6.15 -7.74 -11.61
N LEU A 260 5.53 -8.81 -12.06
CA LEU A 260 6.11 -10.16 -12.11
C LEU A 260 7.45 -10.23 -12.87
N ARG A 261 7.66 -9.31 -13.82
CA ARG A 261 8.86 -9.27 -14.67
C ARG A 261 10.11 -8.88 -13.90
N GLN A 262 9.97 -8.19 -12.77
CA GLN A 262 11.12 -7.86 -11.90
C GLN A 262 11.84 -9.10 -11.35
N ALA A 263 11.14 -10.24 -11.25
CA ALA A 263 11.74 -11.52 -10.86
C ALA A 263 12.47 -12.23 -12.02
N GLY A 264 12.39 -11.67 -13.22
CA GLY A 264 12.96 -12.22 -14.43
C GLY A 264 11.95 -12.99 -15.30
N PRO A 265 12.27 -13.20 -16.59
CA PRO A 265 11.33 -13.76 -17.57
C PRO A 265 10.95 -15.22 -17.29
N GLU A 266 11.83 -15.99 -16.70
CA GLU A 266 11.57 -17.40 -16.38
C GLU A 266 10.54 -17.51 -15.25
N HIS A 267 10.68 -16.70 -14.20
CA HIS A 267 9.73 -16.63 -13.10
C HIS A 267 8.34 -16.23 -13.61
N ALA A 268 8.26 -15.15 -14.38
CA ALA A 268 7.00 -14.67 -14.94
C ALA A 268 6.32 -15.74 -15.81
N ARG A 269 7.08 -16.41 -16.65
CA ARG A 269 6.57 -17.51 -17.49
C ARG A 269 6.04 -18.69 -16.66
N GLU A 270 6.79 -19.09 -15.61
CA GLU A 270 6.34 -20.17 -14.74
C GLU A 270 5.05 -19.82 -14.00
N VAL A 271 4.89 -18.56 -13.53
CA VAL A 271 3.62 -18.10 -12.93
C VAL A 271 2.48 -18.23 -13.92
N LEU A 272 2.65 -17.75 -15.16
CA LEU A 272 1.62 -17.81 -16.20
C LEU A 272 1.22 -19.26 -16.54
N GLU A 273 2.19 -20.15 -16.72
CA GLU A 273 1.91 -21.57 -17.02
C GLU A 273 1.20 -22.28 -15.84
N ARG A 274 1.55 -21.92 -14.60
CA ARG A 274 0.84 -22.44 -13.42
C ARG A 274 -0.58 -21.89 -13.34
N LEU A 275 -0.79 -20.60 -13.57
CA LEU A 275 -2.14 -20.00 -13.64
C LEU A 275 -2.98 -20.72 -14.71
N ARG A 276 -2.43 -20.98 -15.90
CA ARG A 276 -3.10 -21.71 -16.96
C ARG A 276 -3.55 -23.11 -16.49
N SER A 277 -2.71 -23.81 -15.74
CA SER A 277 -3.01 -25.18 -15.28
C SER A 277 -4.11 -25.24 -14.22
N THR A 278 -4.41 -24.12 -13.53
CA THR A 278 -5.50 -24.07 -12.55
C THR A 278 -6.90 -24.09 -13.16
N GLY A 279 -7.03 -23.62 -14.41
CA GLY A 279 -8.33 -23.43 -15.05
C GLY A 279 -9.23 -22.38 -14.38
N LEU A 280 -8.66 -21.43 -13.65
CA LEU A 280 -9.39 -20.35 -12.99
C LEU A 280 -10.19 -19.50 -13.99
N ARG A 281 -11.34 -19.04 -13.54
CA ARG A 281 -12.23 -18.14 -14.30
C ARG A 281 -12.30 -16.73 -13.70
N ASN A 282 -11.54 -16.47 -12.64
CA ASN A 282 -11.40 -15.11 -12.10
C ASN A 282 -10.62 -14.26 -13.10
N GLU A 283 -11.00 -13.00 -13.20
CA GLU A 283 -10.16 -12.00 -13.84
C GLU A 283 -8.86 -11.86 -13.03
N ILE A 284 -7.71 -11.94 -13.69
CA ILE A 284 -6.41 -11.69 -13.09
C ILE A 284 -5.92 -10.33 -13.55
N ILE A 285 -5.69 -9.43 -12.61
CA ILE A 285 -5.19 -8.08 -12.89
C ILE A 285 -3.68 -8.11 -12.72
N PHE A 286 -2.96 -7.73 -13.78
CA PHE A 286 -1.51 -7.62 -13.78
C PHE A 286 -1.09 -6.16 -13.63
N GLU A 287 -0.28 -5.87 -12.63
CA GLU A 287 0.34 -4.56 -12.46
C GLU A 287 1.64 -4.51 -13.28
N LEU A 288 1.78 -3.51 -14.13
CA LEU A 288 2.95 -3.29 -14.97
C LEU A 288 3.55 -1.92 -14.68
N PHE A 289 4.84 -1.92 -14.35
CA PHE A 289 5.59 -0.71 -14.04
C PHE A 289 6.29 -0.08 -15.25
N GLY A 290 6.42 -0.80 -16.34
CA GLY A 290 6.99 -0.30 -17.57
C GLY A 290 6.47 -1.08 -18.76
N VAL A 291 6.75 -0.62 -19.96
CA VAL A 291 6.32 -1.26 -21.21
C VAL A 291 6.92 -2.68 -21.31
N PRO A 292 6.10 -3.72 -21.40
CA PRO A 292 6.58 -5.09 -21.51
C PRO A 292 7.04 -5.40 -22.94
N PRO A 293 7.88 -6.42 -23.13
CA PRO A 293 8.09 -7.02 -24.44
C PRO A 293 6.76 -7.54 -25.03
N HIS A 294 6.59 -7.44 -26.34
CA HIS A 294 5.36 -7.89 -27.03
C HIS A 294 4.97 -9.34 -26.72
N ASP A 295 5.95 -10.21 -26.57
CA ASP A 295 5.67 -11.63 -26.27
C ASP A 295 5.06 -11.83 -24.89
N PHE A 296 5.33 -10.94 -23.92
CA PHE A 296 4.78 -11.07 -22.58
C PHE A 296 3.24 -10.90 -22.55
N LEU A 297 2.69 -9.94 -23.28
CA LEU A 297 1.24 -9.76 -23.38
C LEU A 297 0.57 -10.97 -24.06
N ARG A 298 1.21 -11.53 -25.08
CA ARG A 298 0.74 -12.76 -25.75
C ARG A 298 0.81 -13.97 -24.84
N ASP A 299 1.83 -14.05 -23.99
CA ASP A 299 1.95 -15.11 -23.00
C ASP A 299 0.84 -15.01 -21.95
N ILE A 300 0.51 -13.79 -21.47
CA ILE A 300 -0.65 -13.56 -20.61
C ILE A 300 -1.92 -14.06 -21.32
N ASP A 301 -2.17 -13.57 -22.54
CA ASP A 301 -3.37 -13.90 -23.30
C ASP A 301 -3.52 -15.40 -23.59
N ARG A 302 -2.40 -16.09 -23.81
CA ARG A 302 -2.38 -17.55 -24.00
C ARG A 302 -2.68 -18.31 -22.69
N CYS A 303 -2.21 -17.80 -21.54
CA CYS A 303 -2.22 -18.53 -20.28
C CYS A 303 -3.42 -18.19 -19.39
N VAL A 304 -3.96 -16.99 -19.49
CA VAL A 304 -5.04 -16.50 -18.63
C VAL A 304 -6.25 -16.12 -19.47
N THR A 305 -7.40 -16.70 -19.13
CA THR A 305 -8.63 -16.52 -19.94
C THR A 305 -9.25 -15.14 -19.76
N HIS A 306 -9.28 -14.64 -18.51
CA HIS A 306 -9.82 -13.34 -18.12
C HIS A 306 -8.70 -12.54 -17.46
N TRP A 307 -8.26 -11.48 -18.11
CA TRP A 307 -7.14 -10.69 -17.59
C TRP A 307 -7.29 -9.21 -17.91
N SER A 308 -6.70 -8.42 -17.05
CA SER A 308 -6.65 -6.97 -17.14
C SER A 308 -5.27 -6.44 -16.78
N ILE A 309 -4.99 -5.21 -17.13
CA ILE A 309 -3.73 -4.53 -16.82
C ILE A 309 -4.02 -3.25 -16.05
N GLU A 310 -3.25 -3.03 -14.99
CA GLU A 310 -3.02 -1.73 -14.37
C GLU A 310 -1.62 -1.28 -14.76
N PHE A 311 -1.52 -0.14 -15.45
CA PHE A 311 -0.27 0.43 -15.94
C PHE A 311 -0.09 1.85 -15.42
N SER A 312 1.05 2.13 -14.81
CA SER A 312 1.32 3.40 -14.14
C SER A 312 2.49 4.14 -14.78
N PRO A 313 2.30 4.82 -15.94
CA PRO A 313 3.36 5.63 -16.56
C PRO A 313 3.69 6.87 -15.74
N GLU A 314 2.90 7.22 -14.74
CA GLU A 314 3.00 8.42 -13.90
C GLU A 314 2.82 9.74 -14.67
N SER A 315 3.40 9.88 -15.87
CA SER A 315 3.23 11.03 -16.76
C SER A 315 3.28 10.61 -18.24
N HIS A 316 2.56 11.32 -19.10
CA HIS A 316 2.72 11.21 -20.56
C HIS A 316 3.98 11.92 -21.05
N ASP A 317 4.45 12.92 -20.29
CA ASP A 317 5.61 13.73 -20.61
C ASP A 317 6.91 12.98 -20.27
N GLN A 318 7.72 12.71 -21.30
CA GLN A 318 9.00 12.02 -21.15
C GLN A 318 9.95 12.74 -20.18
N ALA A 319 10.01 14.08 -20.24
CA ALA A 319 10.91 14.83 -19.36
C ALA A 319 10.51 14.69 -17.87
N VAL A 320 9.22 14.56 -17.58
CA VAL A 320 8.72 14.29 -16.22
C VAL A 320 9.06 12.87 -15.80
N ARG A 321 8.87 11.87 -16.69
CA ARG A 321 9.28 10.47 -16.41
C ARG A 321 10.77 10.36 -16.15
N ASP A 322 11.59 11.02 -16.98
CA ASP A 322 13.06 11.03 -16.81
C ASP A 322 13.47 11.69 -15.50
N ALA A 323 12.79 12.78 -15.09
CA ALA A 323 13.04 13.45 -13.83
C ALA A 323 12.63 12.64 -12.59
N GLN A 324 11.69 11.70 -12.74
CA GLN A 324 11.27 10.76 -11.71
C GLN A 324 12.31 9.65 -11.48
N GLU A 325 13.25 9.44 -12.40
CA GLU A 325 14.33 8.44 -12.35
C GLU A 325 13.81 7.00 -12.06
N GLY A 326 12.60 6.68 -12.50
CA GLY A 326 11.91 5.43 -12.18
C GLY A 326 11.83 4.43 -13.33
N GLU A 327 10.62 4.09 -13.68
CA GLU A 327 10.25 3.00 -14.61
C GLU A 327 10.21 3.44 -16.07
N GLY A 328 10.53 4.70 -16.34
CA GLY A 328 10.19 5.43 -17.57
C GLY A 328 11.14 5.28 -18.74
N ASP A 329 12.01 4.27 -18.79
CA ASP A 329 12.92 4.02 -19.92
C ASP A 329 12.16 3.45 -21.16
N TYR A 330 11.13 4.18 -21.58
CA TYR A 330 10.34 3.88 -22.79
C TYR A 330 9.74 5.17 -23.35
N THR A 331 9.52 5.21 -24.66
CA THR A 331 8.88 6.36 -25.31
C THR A 331 7.36 6.31 -25.19
N THR A 332 6.70 7.45 -25.39
CA THR A 332 5.24 7.53 -25.41
C THR A 332 4.64 6.67 -26.53
N GLU A 333 5.32 6.60 -27.69
CA GLU A 333 4.91 5.74 -28.81
C GLU A 333 4.98 4.25 -28.44
N ALA A 334 6.04 3.83 -27.73
CA ALA A 334 6.15 2.44 -27.26
C ALA A 334 5.04 2.10 -26.26
N MET A 335 4.67 3.03 -25.39
CA MET A 335 3.54 2.91 -24.49
C MET A 335 2.23 2.73 -25.26
N GLU A 336 1.94 3.61 -26.25
CA GLU A 336 0.72 3.50 -27.04
C GLU A 336 0.63 2.19 -27.84
N GLU A 337 1.75 1.73 -28.42
CA GLU A 337 1.76 0.44 -29.10
C GLU A 337 1.47 -0.73 -28.15
N MET A 338 1.98 -0.68 -26.92
CA MET A 338 1.65 -1.67 -25.89
C MET A 338 0.16 -1.64 -25.54
N LEU A 339 -0.43 -0.44 -25.34
CA LEU A 339 -1.86 -0.29 -25.06
C LEU A 339 -2.72 -0.85 -26.21
N LYS A 340 -2.37 -0.51 -27.45
CA LYS A 340 -3.04 -1.02 -28.65
C LYS A 340 -2.91 -2.54 -28.77
N GLU A 341 -1.74 -3.12 -28.47
CA GLU A 341 -1.56 -4.57 -28.50
C GLU A 341 -2.41 -5.26 -27.43
N ALA A 342 -2.46 -4.75 -26.19
CA ALA A 342 -3.33 -5.26 -25.13
C ALA A 342 -4.80 -5.25 -25.56
N LEU A 343 -5.26 -4.18 -26.22
CA LEU A 343 -6.63 -4.04 -26.72
C LEU A 343 -6.93 -4.97 -27.93
N ARG A 344 -5.93 -5.31 -28.75
CA ARG A 344 -6.07 -6.31 -29.82
C ARG A 344 -6.19 -7.73 -29.27
N LEU A 345 -5.61 -7.98 -28.11
CA LEU A 345 -5.74 -9.23 -27.38
C LEU A 345 -7.03 -9.24 -26.53
N ARG A 346 -7.18 -10.24 -25.66
CA ARG A 346 -8.38 -10.39 -24.82
C ARG A 346 -8.31 -9.62 -23.50
N CYS A 347 -7.49 -8.56 -23.41
CA CYS A 347 -7.47 -7.69 -22.22
C CYS A 347 -8.89 -7.16 -21.96
N GLU A 348 -9.45 -7.46 -20.79
CA GLU A 348 -10.82 -7.07 -20.44
C GLU A 348 -10.92 -5.63 -19.94
N ARG A 349 -9.85 -5.15 -19.29
CA ARG A 349 -9.75 -3.79 -18.78
C ARG A 349 -8.30 -3.34 -18.80
N LEU A 350 -8.10 -2.10 -19.18
CA LEU A 350 -6.79 -1.46 -19.27
C LEU A 350 -6.86 -0.12 -18.54
N ASP A 351 -6.36 -0.11 -17.32
CA ASP A 351 -6.35 1.08 -16.47
C ASP A 351 -4.96 1.74 -16.54
N VAL A 352 -4.94 3.02 -16.91
CA VAL A 352 -3.70 3.82 -17.04
C VAL A 352 -3.71 4.92 -15.98
N PHE A 353 -2.67 4.97 -15.14
CA PHE A 353 -2.60 5.86 -14.00
C PHE A 353 -1.53 6.95 -14.21
N PHE A 354 -1.95 8.20 -14.11
CA PHE A 354 -1.09 9.38 -14.12
C PHE A 354 -1.09 10.05 -12.75
N MET A 355 -0.02 10.77 -12.44
CA MET A 355 0.17 11.41 -11.14
C MET A 355 0.40 12.91 -11.27
N ILE A 356 0.00 13.67 -10.24
CA ILE A 356 0.24 15.10 -10.09
C ILE A 356 1.19 15.33 -8.92
N GLY A 357 2.18 16.23 -9.13
CA GLY A 357 3.16 16.59 -8.11
C GLY A 357 4.55 15.99 -8.32
N LEU A 358 4.81 15.44 -9.48
CA LEU A 358 6.09 14.84 -9.87
C LEU A 358 7.20 15.89 -10.08
N PRO A 359 8.50 15.50 -10.01
CA PRO A 359 9.60 16.37 -10.39
C PRO A 359 9.46 16.86 -11.85
N ALA A 360 9.85 18.09 -12.11
CA ALA A 360 9.77 18.77 -13.40
C ALA A 360 8.35 18.98 -13.97
N GLN A 361 7.30 18.54 -13.30
CA GLN A 361 5.93 18.68 -13.74
C GLN A 361 5.39 20.09 -13.47
N THR A 362 4.78 20.72 -14.48
CA THR A 362 4.13 22.02 -14.38
C THR A 362 2.61 21.89 -14.53
N ILE A 363 1.87 22.96 -14.26
CA ILE A 363 0.41 23.00 -14.52
C ILE A 363 0.12 22.68 -16.00
N ASP A 364 0.90 23.23 -16.92
CA ASP A 364 0.69 22.99 -18.35
C ASP A 364 0.98 21.53 -18.71
N SER A 365 1.98 20.89 -18.05
CA SER A 365 2.24 19.46 -18.19
C SER A 365 1.05 18.62 -17.66
N VAL A 366 0.42 19.01 -16.54
CA VAL A 366 -0.80 18.33 -16.04
C VAL A 366 -1.96 18.47 -17.02
N ARG A 367 -2.21 19.67 -17.55
CA ARG A 367 -3.25 19.90 -18.55
C ARG A 367 -3.00 19.08 -19.81
N ALA A 368 -1.76 19.04 -20.29
CA ALA A 368 -1.39 18.21 -21.42
C ALA A 368 -1.58 16.70 -21.12
N THR A 369 -1.50 16.26 -19.83
CA THR A 369 -1.87 14.88 -19.44
C THR A 369 -3.37 14.65 -19.61
N VAL A 370 -4.21 15.63 -19.30
CA VAL A 370 -5.68 15.54 -19.54
C VAL A 370 -5.97 15.38 -21.03
N ASP A 371 -5.39 16.29 -21.86
CA ASP A 371 -5.52 16.20 -23.32
C ASP A 371 -5.01 14.85 -23.86
N TYR A 372 -3.95 14.33 -23.26
CA TYR A 372 -3.41 13.02 -23.62
C TYR A 372 -4.37 11.86 -23.24
N CYS A 373 -5.06 11.95 -22.11
CA CYS A 373 -6.11 10.98 -21.78
C CYS A 373 -7.26 11.01 -22.81
N GLU A 374 -7.66 12.20 -23.26
CA GLU A 374 -8.63 12.33 -24.35
C GLU A 374 -8.13 11.71 -25.65
N HIS A 375 -6.86 11.90 -25.98
CA HIS A 375 -6.23 11.24 -27.13
C HIS A 375 -6.28 9.71 -26.99
N LEU A 376 -5.98 9.16 -25.81
CA LEU A 376 -6.09 7.71 -25.56
C LEU A 376 -7.52 7.20 -25.72
N PHE A 377 -8.52 7.95 -25.27
CA PHE A 377 -9.94 7.58 -25.46
C PHE A 377 -10.36 7.60 -26.93
N GLN A 378 -9.65 8.35 -27.80
CA GLN A 378 -9.89 8.33 -29.27
C GLN A 378 -9.47 6.99 -29.90
N LEU A 379 -8.73 6.12 -29.19
CA LEU A 379 -8.56 4.73 -29.60
C LEU A 379 -9.89 3.99 -29.69
N GLY A 380 -10.95 4.56 -29.10
CA GLY A 380 -12.35 4.14 -29.26
C GLY A 380 -12.70 2.83 -28.56
N ASP A 381 -11.92 2.40 -27.58
CA ASP A 381 -12.14 1.15 -26.86
C ASP A 381 -12.63 1.42 -25.44
N ALA A 382 -13.83 0.96 -25.12
CA ALA A 382 -14.48 1.16 -23.82
C ALA A 382 -13.77 0.41 -22.66
N ARG A 383 -12.81 -0.45 -22.95
CA ARG A 383 -12.02 -1.17 -21.95
C ARG A 383 -10.88 -0.33 -21.39
N LEU A 384 -10.49 0.76 -22.06
CA LEU A 384 -9.44 1.68 -21.62
C LEU A 384 -10.01 2.73 -20.70
N SER A 385 -9.37 2.91 -19.54
CA SER A 385 -9.66 3.96 -18.57
C SER A 385 -8.38 4.69 -18.19
N CYS A 386 -8.46 6.00 -18.03
CA CYS A 386 -7.36 6.83 -17.54
C CYS A 386 -7.73 7.43 -16.18
N TYR A 387 -6.76 7.45 -15.28
CA TYR A 387 -6.89 8.04 -13.96
C TYR A 387 -5.78 9.04 -13.76
N ILE A 388 -6.13 10.24 -13.29
CA ILE A 388 -5.15 11.28 -12.92
C ILE A 388 -5.34 11.53 -11.42
N SER A 389 -4.32 11.26 -10.64
CA SER A 389 -4.38 11.36 -9.18
C SER A 389 -3.25 12.22 -8.65
N PRO A 390 -3.48 13.06 -7.62
CA PRO A 390 -2.36 13.66 -6.91
C PRO A 390 -1.54 12.55 -6.25
N MET A 391 -0.22 12.75 -6.13
CA MET A 391 0.52 12.07 -5.07
C MET A 391 -0.22 12.34 -3.77
N GLY A 392 -0.29 11.38 -2.86
CA GLY A 392 -0.98 11.57 -1.59
C GLY A 392 -0.67 12.93 -0.93
N PRO A 393 -1.28 13.27 0.22
CA PRO A 393 -1.06 14.56 0.87
C PRO A 393 0.38 14.75 1.33
N PHE A 394 1.16 13.69 1.34
CA PHE A 394 2.54 13.68 1.80
C PHE A 394 3.45 12.99 0.78
N LEU A 395 4.56 13.66 0.50
CA LEU A 395 5.69 13.00 -0.12
C LEU A 395 6.21 11.95 0.88
N ASP A 396 6.42 10.73 0.41
CA ASP A 396 6.70 9.58 1.27
C ASP A 396 8.00 9.73 2.06
N PRO A 397 7.96 9.66 3.41
CA PRO A 397 9.16 9.63 4.22
C PRO A 397 10.07 8.45 3.83
N GLY A 398 11.37 8.75 3.69
CA GLY A 398 12.36 7.79 3.23
C GLY A 398 12.51 7.73 1.71
N SER A 399 11.61 8.33 0.92
CA SER A 399 11.81 8.52 -0.51
C SER A 399 12.96 9.49 -0.77
N ARG A 400 13.60 9.37 -1.93
CA ARG A 400 14.70 10.26 -2.33
C ARG A 400 14.24 11.73 -2.37
N GLY A 401 13.03 11.99 -2.84
CA GLY A 401 12.42 13.31 -2.86
C GLY A 401 12.20 13.89 -1.46
N PHE A 402 11.88 13.06 -0.47
CA PHE A 402 11.72 13.49 0.92
C PHE A 402 13.06 13.73 1.62
N GLU A 403 14.05 12.86 1.39
CA GLU A 403 15.36 12.94 2.05
C GLU A 403 16.24 14.05 1.46
N GLU A 404 16.20 14.25 0.13
CA GLU A 404 16.97 15.23 -0.62
C GLU A 404 16.06 16.22 -1.39
N PRO A 405 15.10 16.91 -0.74
CA PRO A 405 14.03 17.61 -1.44
C PRO A 405 14.53 18.72 -2.36
N GLU A 406 15.56 19.45 -1.97
CA GLU A 406 16.14 20.53 -2.79
C GLU A 406 16.74 20.01 -4.11
N ARG A 407 17.34 18.82 -4.07
CA ARG A 407 17.92 18.16 -5.24
C ARG A 407 16.85 17.84 -6.29
N PHE A 408 15.69 17.37 -5.83
CA PHE A 408 14.59 16.94 -6.69
C PHE A 408 13.51 18.02 -6.86
N GLY A 409 13.79 19.24 -6.42
CA GLY A 409 12.90 20.38 -6.61
C GLY A 409 11.69 20.42 -5.70
N TYR A 410 11.75 19.77 -4.55
CA TYR A 410 10.72 19.82 -3.51
C TYR A 410 11.06 20.82 -2.41
N ARG A 411 10.02 21.37 -1.81
CA ARG A 411 10.06 22.08 -0.55
C ARG A 411 9.11 21.41 0.44
N LEU A 412 9.62 21.00 1.60
CA LEU A 412 8.83 20.33 2.62
C LEU A 412 8.34 21.31 3.67
N PHE A 413 7.11 21.12 4.15
CA PHE A 413 6.47 21.87 5.22
C PHE A 413 6.34 21.07 6.52
N ALA A 414 6.63 19.78 6.48
CA ALA A 414 6.70 18.90 7.63
C ALA A 414 7.76 17.82 7.39
N ARG A 415 8.51 17.50 8.45
CA ARG A 415 9.54 16.44 8.45
C ARG A 415 9.37 15.48 9.62
N THR A 416 8.86 15.95 10.75
CA THR A 416 8.61 15.14 11.94
C THR A 416 7.19 14.56 11.92
N LEU A 417 6.99 13.49 12.67
CA LEU A 417 5.67 12.87 12.80
C LEU A 417 4.63 13.84 13.36
N GLU A 418 5.03 14.65 14.36
CA GLU A 418 4.12 15.60 14.99
C GLU A 418 3.73 16.74 14.03
N GLU A 419 4.66 17.24 13.22
CA GLU A 419 4.34 18.22 12.17
C GLU A 419 3.32 17.65 11.17
N HIS A 420 3.50 16.39 10.71
CA HIS A 420 2.53 15.73 9.83
C HIS A 420 1.16 15.56 10.51
N ARG A 421 1.12 15.22 11.80
CA ARG A 421 -0.14 15.15 12.54
C ARG A 421 -0.86 16.51 12.57
N GLN A 422 -0.11 17.61 12.73
CA GLN A 422 -0.65 18.96 12.73
C GLN A 422 -1.18 19.36 11.34
N LEU A 423 -0.53 18.91 10.26
CA LEU A 423 -1.04 19.12 8.91
C LEU A 423 -2.36 18.35 8.68
N LEU A 424 -2.48 17.12 9.17
CA LEU A 424 -3.68 16.27 8.96
C LEU A 424 -4.97 16.84 9.57
N VAL A 425 -4.87 17.78 10.50
CA VAL A 425 -6.04 18.44 11.11
C VAL A 425 -6.30 19.83 10.53
N GLN A 426 -5.60 20.23 9.48
CA GLN A 426 -5.83 21.50 8.81
C GLN A 426 -7.13 21.48 8.00
N PRO A 427 -7.79 22.64 7.82
CA PRO A 427 -9.14 22.72 7.25
C PRO A 427 -9.18 22.64 5.71
N SER A 428 -8.06 22.62 5.02
CA SER A 428 -8.01 22.59 3.56
C SER A 428 -6.94 21.66 3.03
N TRP A 429 -7.21 21.06 1.89
CA TRP A 429 -6.29 20.19 1.16
C TRP A 429 -4.93 20.87 0.93
N GLU A 430 -4.92 22.11 0.48
CA GLU A 430 -3.71 22.92 0.33
C GLU A 430 -2.83 22.96 1.60
N ARG A 431 -3.46 23.08 2.77
CA ARG A 431 -2.74 23.16 4.05
C ARG A 431 -2.30 21.81 4.59
N ILE A 432 -2.94 20.72 4.14
CA ILE A 432 -2.59 19.37 4.53
C ILE A 432 -1.34 18.88 3.78
N LEU A 433 -1.13 19.31 2.52
CA LEU A 433 0.05 18.92 1.76
C LEU A 433 1.34 19.24 2.52
N ASN A 434 2.23 18.25 2.69
CA ASN A 434 3.53 18.48 3.33
C ASN A 434 4.59 19.00 2.36
N TYR A 435 4.27 19.12 1.08
CA TYR A 435 5.22 19.52 0.06
C TYR A 435 4.62 20.50 -0.97
N GLU A 436 5.48 21.20 -1.63
CA GLU A 436 5.28 21.83 -2.94
C GLU A 436 6.49 21.52 -3.82
N THR A 437 6.35 21.74 -5.11
CA THR A 437 7.46 21.56 -6.04
C THR A 437 8.00 22.94 -6.46
N ARG A 438 9.19 22.97 -7.06
CA ARG A 438 9.75 24.18 -7.69
C ARG A 438 8.86 24.71 -8.82
N TRP A 439 8.03 23.86 -9.41
CA TRP A 439 7.22 24.11 -10.59
C TRP A 439 5.75 24.37 -10.26
N MET A 440 5.27 23.92 -9.12
CA MET A 440 3.90 24.12 -8.66
C MET A 440 3.87 24.33 -7.16
N THR A 441 3.23 25.42 -6.72
CA THR A 441 2.92 25.67 -5.31
C THR A 441 1.86 24.68 -4.81
N ARG A 442 1.67 24.56 -3.49
CA ARG A 442 0.60 23.73 -2.90
C ARG A 442 -0.77 24.06 -3.47
N ARG A 443 -1.06 25.34 -3.68
CA ARG A 443 -2.32 25.78 -4.27
C ARG A 443 -2.46 25.30 -5.71
N GLU A 444 -1.44 25.48 -6.53
CA GLU A 444 -1.45 25.02 -7.92
C GLU A 444 -1.56 23.50 -8.05
N LEU A 445 -0.95 22.74 -7.12
CA LEU A 445 -1.13 21.29 -7.06
C LEU A 445 -2.58 20.89 -6.79
N VAL A 446 -3.25 21.61 -5.88
CA VAL A 446 -4.67 21.38 -5.57
C VAL A 446 -5.56 21.79 -6.72
N ASP A 447 -5.34 22.99 -7.28
CA ASP A 447 -6.12 23.50 -8.42
C ASP A 447 -5.99 22.54 -9.62
N ALA A 448 -4.77 22.13 -9.97
CA ALA A 448 -4.52 21.15 -11.03
C ALA A 448 -5.18 19.79 -10.78
N THR A 449 -5.30 19.37 -9.51
CA THR A 449 -5.98 18.13 -9.17
C THR A 449 -7.48 18.21 -9.43
N TYR A 450 -8.11 19.34 -9.09
CA TYR A 450 -9.54 19.54 -9.35
C TYR A 450 -9.81 19.74 -10.83
N ASP A 451 -8.98 20.54 -11.52
CA ASP A 451 -9.10 20.75 -12.96
C ASP A 451 -9.02 19.43 -13.75
N ALA A 452 -8.13 18.52 -13.31
CA ALA A 452 -7.99 17.21 -13.94
C ALA A 452 -9.16 16.24 -13.63
N ALA A 453 -9.95 16.52 -12.59
CA ALA A 453 -11.10 15.69 -12.21
C ALA A 453 -12.42 16.11 -12.90
N GLU A 454 -12.47 17.33 -13.48
CA GLU A 454 -13.62 17.86 -14.23
C GLU A 454 -13.60 17.38 -15.69
#